data_b912740e659016126857cfa3fe9e8777
#
_entry.id   b912740e659016126857cfa3fe9e8777
#
_cell.length_a   1.000
_cell.length_b   1.000
_cell.length_c   1.000
_cell.angle_alpha   90.00
_cell.angle_beta   90.00
_cell.angle_gamma   90.00
#
_symmetry.space_group_name_H-M   'P 1'
#
loop_
_entity.id
_entity.type
_entity.pdbx_description
1 polymer ?
#
loop_
_entity_poly.entity_id
_entity_poly.type
_entity_poly.pdbx_seq_one_letter_code
_entity_poly.pdbx_strand_id
1 'polypeptide(L)'
;MSFFLLFSSCFPRLTFLFYCYFFLRTHFIQICGDIHGQFYDLIELFKVGGECPYTNYLFLGDFVDRGYYSVETFLLLLALKVRYPDRITLIRGNHESRQITQVYGFYDECLRKYGSVNVWRYCTEIFDYLSLSAIIDDKVFCVHGGLSPAINTLDQIRVIDRKQEVPHDGAMCDLMWSDPEDIEGWGLSPRGAGYLFGGDVVAKFNEINHIDLIARAHQLVMEGYKTMFPSKGYKGGQPADSLVTVWSAPNYCYRCGNVAAILELDEHLDQHFKVSIPSLKCYLLLKHINDS
;
A
#
# COMPACT_ATOMS: atom_id res chain seq x y z
N MET A 1 -0.60 3.61 -31.63
CA MET A 1 -1.24 4.80 -31.00
C MET A 1 -1.63 4.40 -29.61
N SER A 2 -0.93 4.92 -28.61
CA SER A 2 -0.87 4.45 -27.23
C SER A 2 -2.25 4.60 -26.55
N PHE A 3 -2.70 3.61 -25.81
CA PHE A 3 -3.89 3.64 -24.94
C PHE A 3 -3.93 4.89 -24.03
N PHE A 4 -2.78 5.46 -23.77
CA PHE A 4 -2.57 6.70 -23.03
C PHE A 4 -3.14 7.94 -23.74
N LEU A 5 -3.10 8.02 -25.07
CA LEU A 5 -3.67 9.14 -25.83
C LEU A 5 -5.20 9.11 -25.83
N LEU A 6 -5.81 7.93 -25.77
CA LEU A 6 -7.26 7.78 -25.63
C LEU A 6 -7.75 8.14 -24.20
N PHE A 7 -6.96 7.81 -23.17
CA PHE A 7 -7.27 8.19 -21.78
C PHE A 7 -7.07 9.69 -21.53
N SER A 8 -6.02 10.29 -22.10
CA SER A 8 -5.69 11.72 -21.94
C SER A 8 -6.72 12.64 -22.63
N SER A 9 -7.33 12.22 -23.74
CA SER A 9 -8.31 13.04 -24.47
C SER A 9 -9.72 12.97 -23.89
N CYS A 10 -10.05 11.90 -23.14
CA CYS A 10 -11.38 11.75 -22.55
C CYS A 10 -11.52 12.28 -21.11
N PHE A 11 -10.42 12.52 -20.39
CA PHE A 11 -10.48 12.90 -18.97
C PHE A 11 -9.42 13.95 -18.60
N PRO A 12 -9.76 15.26 -18.63
CA PRO A 12 -8.86 16.34 -18.16
C PRO A 12 -8.52 16.26 -16.66
N ARG A 13 -9.10 15.34 -15.90
CA ARG A 13 -8.86 15.15 -14.45
C ARG A 13 -7.73 14.17 -14.09
N LEU A 14 -7.06 13.56 -15.06
CA LEU A 14 -5.90 12.68 -14.83
C LEU A 14 -4.62 13.42 -14.39
N THR A 15 -4.66 14.75 -14.31
CA THR A 15 -3.55 15.58 -13.82
C THR A 15 -3.18 15.29 -12.35
N PHE A 16 -4.02 14.62 -11.57
CA PHE A 16 -3.74 14.24 -10.19
C PHE A 16 -2.73 13.07 -10.03
N LEU A 17 -2.35 12.40 -11.12
CA LEU A 17 -1.33 11.34 -11.10
C LEU A 17 0.14 11.86 -11.08
N PHE A 18 0.37 13.17 -10.96
CA PHE A 18 1.68 13.77 -11.18
C PHE A 18 2.54 14.02 -9.93
N TYR A 19 2.05 13.70 -8.73
CA TYR A 19 2.81 13.95 -7.51
C TYR A 19 3.46 12.67 -6.96
N CYS A 20 4.71 12.76 -6.52
CA CYS A 20 5.40 11.66 -5.85
C CYS A 20 4.77 11.32 -4.50
N TYR A 21 4.06 12.25 -3.90
CA TYR A 21 3.17 12.01 -2.77
C TYR A 21 1.88 12.84 -2.86
N PHE A 22 0.81 12.34 -2.23
CA PHE A 22 -0.47 13.01 -2.12
C PHE A 22 -0.62 13.71 -0.77
N PHE A 23 -1.22 14.89 -0.82
CA PHE A 23 -1.65 15.65 0.34
C PHE A 23 -3.15 15.42 0.53
N LEU A 24 -3.53 14.79 1.63
CA LEU A 24 -4.92 14.47 1.93
C LEU A 24 -5.39 15.32 3.12
N ARG A 25 -6.54 15.98 2.95
CA ARG A 25 -7.30 16.60 4.04
C ARG A 25 -8.65 15.90 4.11
N THR A 26 -8.91 15.19 5.20
CA THR A 26 -10.15 14.40 5.28
C THR A 26 -10.67 14.34 6.71
N HIS A 27 -11.98 14.27 6.85
CA HIS A 27 -12.60 14.03 8.15
C HIS A 27 -12.46 12.58 8.64
N PHE A 28 -12.49 11.62 7.69
CA PHE A 28 -12.28 10.20 7.96
C PHE A 28 -11.58 9.55 6.76
N ILE A 29 -10.54 8.75 7.01
CA ILE A 29 -9.85 8.00 5.98
C ILE A 29 -9.55 6.57 6.43
N GLN A 30 -9.77 5.62 5.53
CA GLN A 30 -9.44 4.21 5.70
C GLN A 30 -8.07 3.94 5.05
N ILE A 31 -7.08 3.53 5.83
CA ILE A 31 -5.76 3.13 5.36
C ILE A 31 -5.71 1.61 5.30
N CYS A 32 -5.44 1.07 4.12
CA CYS A 32 -5.39 -0.35 3.84
C CYS A 32 -3.98 -0.75 3.41
N GLY A 33 -3.48 -1.87 3.94
CA GLY A 33 -2.23 -2.49 3.55
C GLY A 33 -2.37 -3.40 2.31
N ASP A 34 -1.51 -4.40 2.24
CA ASP A 34 -1.39 -5.36 1.14
C ASP A 34 -2.73 -6.08 0.85
N ILE A 35 -3.04 -6.27 -0.42
CA ILE A 35 -4.25 -6.97 -0.90
C ILE A 35 -3.89 -8.24 -1.67
N HIS A 36 -2.80 -8.21 -2.44
CA HIS A 36 -2.22 -9.36 -3.13
C HIS A 36 -3.23 -10.21 -3.93
N GLY A 37 -4.03 -9.58 -4.78
CA GLY A 37 -4.95 -10.31 -5.66
C GLY A 37 -6.07 -11.07 -4.94
N GLN A 38 -6.31 -10.81 -3.65
CA GLN A 38 -7.41 -11.42 -2.89
C GLN A 38 -8.71 -10.62 -3.10
N PHE A 39 -9.24 -10.66 -4.31
CA PHE A 39 -10.35 -9.83 -4.78
C PHE A 39 -11.60 -9.91 -3.89
N TYR A 40 -11.99 -11.12 -3.45
CA TYR A 40 -13.20 -11.27 -2.64
C TYR A 40 -13.03 -10.70 -1.23
N ASP A 41 -11.79 -10.71 -0.71
CA ASP A 41 -11.48 -10.08 0.57
C ASP A 41 -11.45 -8.55 0.42
N LEU A 42 -11.01 -8.01 -0.73
CA LEU A 42 -11.14 -6.60 -1.05
C LEU A 42 -12.62 -6.15 -1.10
N ILE A 43 -13.52 -6.95 -1.67
CA ILE A 43 -14.96 -6.66 -1.66
C ILE A 43 -15.50 -6.65 -0.22
N GLU A 44 -15.04 -7.57 0.63
CA GLU A 44 -15.44 -7.59 2.03
C GLU A 44 -14.86 -6.40 2.81
N LEU A 45 -13.63 -6.01 2.50
CA LEU A 45 -12.98 -4.83 3.05
C LEU A 45 -13.83 -3.56 2.83
N PHE A 46 -14.38 -3.36 1.64
CA PHE A 46 -15.28 -2.23 1.36
C PHE A 46 -16.58 -2.28 2.16
N LYS A 47 -17.11 -3.46 2.49
CA LYS A 47 -18.28 -3.58 3.37
C LYS A 47 -17.96 -3.19 4.81
N VAL A 48 -16.77 -3.56 5.31
CA VAL A 48 -16.31 -3.25 6.67
C VAL A 48 -15.91 -1.78 6.79
N GLY A 49 -15.16 -1.27 5.82
CA GLY A 49 -14.64 0.09 5.82
C GLY A 49 -15.66 1.15 5.41
N GLY A 50 -16.67 0.76 4.62
CA GLY A 50 -17.67 1.65 4.01
C GLY A 50 -17.47 1.78 2.51
N GLU A 51 -18.55 2.03 1.79
CA GLU A 51 -18.53 2.09 0.33
C GLU A 51 -18.01 3.44 -0.20
N CYS A 52 -17.29 3.40 -1.31
CA CYS A 52 -16.98 4.56 -2.12
C CYS A 52 -18.25 5.01 -2.89
N PRO A 53 -18.57 6.31 -3.00
CA PRO A 53 -17.74 7.49 -2.69
C PRO A 53 -17.90 8.07 -1.28
N TYR A 54 -18.65 7.42 -0.40
CA TYR A 54 -18.96 7.98 0.93
C TYR A 54 -17.78 7.87 1.91
N THR A 55 -16.82 7.01 1.62
CA THR A 55 -15.62 6.77 2.42
C THR A 55 -14.36 7.09 1.62
N ASN A 56 -13.37 7.69 2.26
CA ASN A 56 -12.05 7.94 1.67
C ASN A 56 -11.13 6.76 1.96
N TYR A 57 -10.37 6.34 0.95
CA TYR A 57 -9.44 5.22 1.05
C TYR A 57 -8.03 5.62 0.62
N LEU A 58 -7.06 5.14 1.35
CA LEU A 58 -5.65 5.11 0.95
C LEU A 58 -5.16 3.67 1.01
N PHE A 59 -4.73 3.13 -0.11
CA PHE A 59 -4.14 1.81 -0.23
C PHE A 59 -2.62 1.93 -0.34
N LEU A 60 -1.93 1.21 0.53
CA LEU A 60 -0.48 1.32 0.71
C LEU A 60 0.36 0.51 -0.31
N GLY A 61 -0.26 -0.06 -1.33
CA GLY A 61 0.42 -0.84 -2.36
C GLY A 61 0.21 -2.35 -2.24
N ASP A 62 0.94 -3.10 -3.04
CA ASP A 62 0.87 -4.56 -3.16
C ASP A 62 -0.55 -5.06 -3.46
N PHE A 63 -1.08 -4.58 -4.59
CA PHE A 63 -2.41 -4.97 -5.08
C PHE A 63 -2.41 -6.31 -5.79
N VAL A 64 -1.28 -6.67 -6.39
CA VAL A 64 -1.12 -7.80 -7.30
C VAL A 64 -0.22 -8.88 -6.71
N ASP A 65 -0.10 -10.01 -7.42
CA ASP A 65 0.67 -11.21 -7.07
C ASP A 65 0.10 -12.03 -5.92
N ARG A 66 0.56 -13.27 -5.78
CA ARG A 66 0.24 -14.22 -4.71
C ARG A 66 -1.20 -14.76 -4.75
N GLY A 67 -2.18 -13.89 -4.86
CA GLY A 67 -3.59 -14.27 -4.97
C GLY A 67 -4.00 -14.63 -6.39
N TYR A 68 -5.21 -15.18 -6.55
CA TYR A 68 -5.70 -15.71 -7.84
C TYR A 68 -6.40 -14.68 -8.72
N TYR A 69 -6.64 -13.45 -8.21
CA TYR A 69 -7.48 -12.44 -8.85
C TYR A 69 -6.80 -11.06 -8.86
N SER A 70 -5.50 -11.01 -9.21
CA SER A 70 -4.73 -9.77 -9.26
C SER A 70 -5.28 -8.80 -10.30
N VAL A 71 -5.72 -9.33 -11.44
CA VAL A 71 -6.31 -8.52 -12.51
C VAL A 71 -7.57 -7.81 -12.02
N GLU A 72 -8.53 -8.56 -11.44
CA GLU A 72 -9.79 -8.01 -10.94
C GLU A 72 -9.54 -7.01 -9.81
N THR A 73 -8.61 -7.32 -8.91
CA THR A 73 -8.23 -6.46 -7.79
C THR A 73 -7.71 -5.12 -8.26
N PHE A 74 -6.70 -5.13 -9.13
CA PHE A 74 -6.09 -3.89 -9.61
C PHE A 74 -7.05 -3.09 -10.50
N LEU A 75 -7.80 -3.75 -11.38
CA LEU A 75 -8.75 -3.07 -12.25
C LEU A 75 -9.91 -2.44 -11.46
N LEU A 76 -10.39 -3.08 -10.39
CA LEU A 76 -11.41 -2.48 -9.51
C LEU A 76 -10.87 -1.21 -8.84
N LEU A 77 -9.68 -1.26 -8.23
CA LEU A 77 -9.06 -0.11 -7.58
C LEU A 77 -8.79 1.02 -8.57
N LEU A 78 -8.30 0.69 -9.76
CA LEU A 78 -8.07 1.67 -10.82
C LEU A 78 -9.39 2.30 -11.32
N ALA A 79 -10.45 1.51 -11.50
CA ALA A 79 -11.77 2.01 -11.90
C ALA A 79 -12.34 2.96 -10.83
N LEU A 80 -12.21 2.62 -9.55
CA LEU A 80 -12.61 3.49 -8.44
C LEU A 80 -11.76 4.77 -8.42
N LYS A 81 -10.44 4.69 -8.64
CA LYS A 81 -9.56 5.86 -8.73
C LYS A 81 -9.96 6.79 -9.87
N VAL A 82 -10.30 6.24 -11.03
CA VAL A 82 -10.76 7.04 -12.18
C VAL A 82 -12.13 7.66 -11.92
N ARG A 83 -13.05 6.90 -11.32
CA ARG A 83 -14.43 7.35 -11.06
C ARG A 83 -14.51 8.34 -9.90
N TYR A 84 -13.71 8.15 -8.88
CA TYR A 84 -13.71 8.91 -7.62
C TYR A 84 -12.28 9.35 -7.23
N PRO A 85 -11.63 10.19 -8.04
CA PRO A 85 -10.20 10.49 -7.89
C PRO A 85 -9.83 11.11 -6.54
N ASP A 86 -10.78 11.84 -5.92
CA ASP A 86 -10.58 12.50 -4.64
C ASP A 86 -10.88 11.58 -3.43
N ARG A 87 -11.41 10.37 -3.69
CA ARG A 87 -11.82 9.42 -2.66
C ARG A 87 -10.89 8.22 -2.53
N ILE A 88 -10.19 7.86 -3.59
CA ILE A 88 -9.28 6.72 -3.64
C ILE A 88 -7.87 7.22 -3.89
N THR A 89 -6.95 6.91 -3.00
CA THR A 89 -5.51 7.13 -3.17
C THR A 89 -4.81 5.78 -3.21
N LEU A 90 -3.98 5.59 -4.24
CA LEU A 90 -3.20 4.38 -4.43
C LEU A 90 -1.72 4.77 -4.42
N ILE A 91 -0.93 4.17 -3.53
CA ILE A 91 0.53 4.29 -3.57
C ILE A 91 1.15 2.98 -4.07
N ARG A 92 2.38 3.06 -4.53
CA ARG A 92 3.09 1.95 -5.17
C ARG A 92 3.75 1.07 -4.13
N GLY A 93 3.49 -0.23 -4.16
CA GLY A 93 4.23 -1.24 -3.44
C GLY A 93 5.34 -1.86 -4.28
N ASN A 94 6.14 -2.73 -3.69
CA ASN A 94 7.25 -3.40 -4.38
C ASN A 94 6.74 -4.44 -5.39
N HIS A 95 5.54 -4.97 -5.22
CA HIS A 95 4.91 -5.85 -6.21
C HIS A 95 4.35 -5.11 -7.43
N GLU A 96 4.18 -3.80 -7.38
CA GLU A 96 3.84 -3.01 -8.56
C GLU A 96 5.07 -2.73 -9.42
N SER A 97 5.72 -3.82 -9.90
CA SER A 97 6.92 -3.80 -10.72
C SER A 97 6.90 -4.91 -11.78
N ARG A 98 7.66 -4.73 -12.87
CA ARG A 98 7.72 -5.72 -13.94
C ARG A 98 8.44 -6.98 -13.48
N GLN A 99 9.53 -6.82 -12.73
CA GLN A 99 10.36 -7.94 -12.29
C GLN A 99 9.62 -8.82 -11.29
N ILE A 100 9.02 -8.24 -10.26
CA ILE A 100 8.33 -8.98 -9.19
C ILE A 100 7.09 -9.67 -9.73
N THR A 101 6.30 -9.02 -10.59
CA THR A 101 5.09 -9.62 -11.17
C THR A 101 5.35 -10.81 -12.10
N GLN A 102 6.56 -10.93 -12.66
CA GLN A 102 6.95 -12.11 -13.44
C GLN A 102 7.30 -13.33 -12.58
N VAL A 103 7.59 -13.11 -11.30
CA VAL A 103 7.96 -14.18 -10.36
C VAL A 103 6.77 -14.65 -9.54
N TYR A 104 5.87 -13.73 -9.15
CA TYR A 104 4.88 -13.99 -8.11
C TYR A 104 3.43 -14.12 -8.61
N GLY A 105 3.22 -14.11 -9.94
CA GLY A 105 2.01 -14.68 -10.54
C GLY A 105 1.16 -13.73 -11.37
N PHE A 106 1.27 -12.41 -11.25
CA PHE A 106 0.42 -11.48 -12.01
C PHE A 106 0.66 -11.55 -13.53
N TYR A 107 1.92 -11.72 -13.95
CA TYR A 107 2.25 -11.93 -15.37
C TYR A 107 1.55 -13.18 -15.92
N ASP A 108 1.69 -14.31 -15.23
CA ASP A 108 1.10 -15.59 -15.65
C ASP A 108 -0.43 -15.54 -15.62
N GLU A 109 -1.01 -14.83 -14.64
CA GLU A 109 -2.45 -14.60 -14.57
C GLU A 109 -2.97 -13.85 -15.79
N CYS A 110 -2.30 -12.77 -16.20
CA CYS A 110 -2.65 -12.01 -17.41
C CYS A 110 -2.55 -12.89 -18.66
N LEU A 111 -1.46 -13.64 -18.80
CA LEU A 111 -1.26 -14.52 -19.95
C LEU A 111 -2.33 -15.62 -20.03
N ARG A 112 -2.65 -16.25 -18.91
CA ARG A 112 -3.69 -17.27 -18.82
C ARG A 112 -5.10 -16.76 -19.16
N LYS A 113 -5.46 -15.57 -18.64
CA LYS A 113 -6.80 -14.98 -18.82
C LYS A 113 -7.03 -14.39 -20.21
N TYR A 114 -6.00 -13.85 -20.83
CA TYR A 114 -6.14 -13.07 -22.08
C TYR A 114 -5.37 -13.65 -23.26
N GLY A 115 -4.57 -14.68 -23.07
CA GLY A 115 -3.72 -15.26 -24.13
C GLY A 115 -2.66 -14.29 -24.67
N SER A 116 -2.39 -13.19 -23.96
CA SER A 116 -1.51 -12.11 -24.38
C SER A 116 -0.91 -11.38 -23.18
N VAL A 117 0.33 -10.91 -23.31
CA VAL A 117 1.01 -10.08 -22.31
C VAL A 117 0.55 -8.60 -22.30
N ASN A 118 -0.34 -8.21 -23.21
CA ASN A 118 -0.71 -6.80 -23.36
C ASN A 118 -1.37 -6.21 -22.11
N VAL A 119 -2.23 -6.98 -21.43
CA VAL A 119 -2.90 -6.49 -20.19
C VAL A 119 -1.85 -6.26 -19.10
N TRP A 120 -0.93 -7.20 -18.89
CA TRP A 120 0.18 -7.03 -17.96
C TRP A 120 1.02 -5.79 -18.30
N ARG A 121 1.37 -5.59 -19.57
CA ARG A 121 2.13 -4.43 -20.02
C ARG A 121 1.41 -3.12 -19.72
N TYR A 122 0.11 -3.03 -19.99
CA TYR A 122 -0.67 -1.83 -19.68
C TYR A 122 -0.75 -1.56 -18.17
N CYS A 123 -0.94 -2.59 -17.36
CA CYS A 123 -0.94 -2.44 -15.90
C CYS A 123 0.41 -1.98 -15.37
N THR A 124 1.52 -2.58 -15.85
CA THR A 124 2.87 -2.20 -15.42
C THR A 124 3.27 -0.80 -15.88
N GLU A 125 2.79 -0.33 -17.04
CA GLU A 125 2.92 1.07 -17.44
C GLU A 125 2.18 2.01 -16.47
N ILE A 126 1.01 1.61 -15.94
CA ILE A 126 0.27 2.40 -14.94
C ILE A 126 1.00 2.41 -13.60
N PHE A 127 1.64 1.31 -13.20
CA PHE A 127 2.42 1.23 -11.95
C PHE A 127 3.47 2.33 -11.85
N ASP A 128 4.12 2.70 -12.95
CA ASP A 128 5.13 3.76 -12.99
C ASP A 128 4.56 5.13 -12.59
N TYR A 129 3.25 5.33 -12.70
CA TYR A 129 2.59 6.59 -12.35
C TYR A 129 2.00 6.61 -10.93
N LEU A 130 1.99 5.48 -10.23
CA LEU A 130 1.54 5.44 -8.84
C LEU A 130 2.45 6.30 -7.97
N SER A 131 1.90 6.97 -6.97
CA SER A 131 2.66 7.75 -6.00
C SER A 131 3.49 6.85 -5.10
N LEU A 132 4.64 7.34 -4.62
CA LEU A 132 5.51 6.57 -3.72
C LEU A 132 5.05 6.65 -2.25
N SER A 133 4.36 7.73 -1.91
CA SER A 133 3.89 7.98 -0.54
C SER A 133 2.71 8.95 -0.53
N ALA A 134 2.10 9.13 0.65
CA ALA A 134 1.07 10.13 0.89
C ALA A 134 1.27 10.77 2.27
N ILE A 135 0.77 12.00 2.43
CA ILE A 135 0.74 12.71 3.71
C ILE A 135 -0.71 13.03 4.04
N ILE A 136 -1.14 12.72 5.25
CA ILE A 136 -2.47 13.05 5.77
C ILE A 136 -2.31 14.15 6.81
N ASP A 137 -2.96 15.30 6.57
CA ASP A 137 -3.03 16.47 7.45
C ASP A 137 -1.67 16.92 8.02
N ASP A 138 -0.59 16.82 7.24
CA ASP A 138 0.79 17.14 7.63
C ASP A 138 1.34 16.33 8.82
N LYS A 139 0.65 15.26 9.23
CA LYS A 139 0.92 14.54 10.48
C LYS A 139 1.16 13.05 10.30
N VAL A 140 0.54 12.43 9.28
CA VAL A 140 0.69 11.00 9.05
C VAL A 140 1.38 10.75 7.72
N PHE A 141 2.57 10.18 7.76
CA PHE A 141 3.32 9.75 6.58
C PHE A 141 2.95 8.32 6.21
N CYS A 142 2.45 8.14 5.01
CA CYS A 142 2.02 6.84 4.48
C CYS A 142 2.98 6.39 3.37
N VAL A 143 3.52 5.20 3.51
CA VAL A 143 4.50 4.59 2.59
C VAL A 143 4.31 3.08 2.57
N HIS A 144 4.69 2.40 1.48
CA HIS A 144 4.51 0.95 1.42
C HIS A 144 5.49 0.19 2.33
N GLY A 145 6.79 0.30 2.08
CA GLY A 145 7.86 -0.36 2.85
C GLY A 145 8.26 0.46 4.07
N GLY A 146 9.08 1.47 3.91
CA GLY A 146 9.56 2.24 5.05
C GLY A 146 10.48 3.39 4.68
N LEU A 147 11.40 3.68 5.58
CA LEU A 147 12.35 4.80 5.46
C LEU A 147 13.59 4.42 4.63
N SER A 148 14.32 5.44 4.21
CA SER A 148 15.56 5.33 3.46
C SER A 148 16.68 6.14 4.13
N PRO A 149 17.90 5.61 4.23
CA PRO A 149 19.05 6.41 4.70
C PRO A 149 19.40 7.58 3.78
N ALA A 150 18.93 7.55 2.53
CA ALA A 150 19.11 8.64 1.57
C ALA A 150 18.08 9.77 1.70
N ILE A 151 17.03 9.57 2.52
CA ILE A 151 15.91 10.52 2.68
C ILE A 151 15.84 10.99 4.12
N ASN A 152 16.10 12.27 4.35
CA ASN A 152 15.90 12.91 5.65
C ASN A 152 14.62 13.78 5.70
N THR A 153 14.22 14.33 4.56
CA THR A 153 13.05 15.22 4.48
C THR A 153 12.06 14.74 3.44
N LEU A 154 10.77 15.04 3.66
CA LEU A 154 9.70 14.73 2.72
C LEU A 154 9.92 15.40 1.35
N ASP A 155 10.57 16.55 1.30
CA ASP A 155 10.87 17.23 0.04
C ASP A 155 11.82 16.44 -0.86
N GLN A 156 12.69 15.60 -0.28
CA GLN A 156 13.54 14.73 -1.06
C GLN A 156 12.76 13.63 -1.79
N ILE A 157 11.59 13.22 -1.27
CA ILE A 157 10.71 12.27 -1.96
C ILE A 157 10.06 12.92 -3.19
N ARG A 158 9.73 14.22 -3.11
CA ARG A 158 9.06 14.97 -4.20
C ARG A 158 9.87 15.00 -5.49
N VAL A 159 11.19 14.97 -5.39
CA VAL A 159 12.08 15.10 -6.54
C VAL A 159 12.49 13.75 -7.14
N ILE A 160 12.04 12.62 -6.58
CA ILE A 160 12.31 11.30 -7.12
C ILE A 160 11.59 11.16 -8.48
N ASP A 161 12.32 10.77 -9.52
CA ASP A 161 11.71 10.34 -10.78
C ASP A 161 11.10 8.94 -10.59
N ARG A 162 9.79 8.90 -10.30
CA ARG A 162 9.07 7.66 -10.06
C ARG A 162 8.61 6.96 -11.34
N LYS A 163 8.63 7.65 -12.50
CA LYS A 163 8.13 7.11 -13.77
C LYS A 163 9.12 6.14 -14.41
N GLN A 164 9.46 5.11 -13.67
CA GLN A 164 10.44 4.10 -14.05
C GLN A 164 10.12 2.76 -13.38
N GLU A 165 10.82 1.71 -13.82
CA GLU A 165 10.86 0.45 -13.08
C GLU A 165 11.49 0.69 -11.70
N VAL A 166 11.07 -0.10 -10.69
CA VAL A 166 11.65 -0.02 -9.36
C VAL A 166 13.15 -0.35 -9.43
N PRO A 167 14.04 0.58 -9.06
CA PRO A 167 15.48 0.31 -9.05
C PRO A 167 15.83 -0.80 -8.03
N HIS A 168 17.01 -1.40 -8.20
CA HIS A 168 17.50 -2.42 -7.24
C HIS A 168 18.01 -1.84 -5.93
N ASP A 169 18.35 -0.55 -5.91
CA ASP A 169 18.84 0.20 -4.76
C ASP A 169 18.42 1.67 -4.82
N GLY A 170 18.72 2.42 -3.75
CA GLY A 170 18.46 3.84 -3.66
C GLY A 170 17.09 4.19 -3.07
N ALA A 171 16.83 5.49 -2.97
CA ALA A 171 15.70 6.05 -2.23
C ALA A 171 14.33 5.46 -2.65
N MET A 172 14.07 5.33 -3.95
CA MET A 172 12.82 4.77 -4.46
C MET A 172 12.66 3.29 -4.08
N CYS A 173 13.74 2.50 -4.18
CA CYS A 173 13.74 1.11 -3.74
C CYS A 173 13.45 1.01 -2.24
N ASP A 174 14.16 1.81 -1.43
CA ASP A 174 14.05 1.76 0.02
C ASP A 174 12.64 2.06 0.51
N LEU A 175 11.96 3.06 -0.06
CA LEU A 175 10.57 3.41 0.27
C LEU A 175 9.60 2.24 0.07
N MET A 176 9.91 1.28 -0.81
CA MET A 176 9.07 0.12 -1.10
C MET A 176 9.51 -1.17 -0.40
N TRP A 177 10.78 -1.26 0.06
CA TRP A 177 11.36 -2.51 0.55
C TRP A 177 11.82 -2.49 1.99
N SER A 178 12.03 -1.31 2.59
CA SER A 178 12.56 -1.21 3.96
C SER A 178 11.55 -1.64 5.01
N ASP A 179 12.05 -2.24 6.11
CA ASP A 179 11.24 -2.74 7.22
C ASP A 179 11.68 -2.14 8.56
N PRO A 180 10.74 -1.80 9.47
CA PRO A 180 11.06 -1.46 10.84
C PRO A 180 11.50 -2.72 11.61
N GLU A 181 12.51 -2.58 12.47
CA GLU A 181 13.00 -3.68 13.32
C GLU A 181 13.42 -3.12 14.68
N ASP A 182 13.44 -3.98 15.70
CA ASP A 182 13.91 -3.61 17.05
C ASP A 182 15.45 -3.62 17.11
N ILE A 183 16.04 -2.64 16.44
CA ILE A 183 17.48 -2.39 16.34
C ILE A 183 17.77 -0.91 16.60
N GLU A 184 19.04 -0.55 16.80
CA GLU A 184 19.52 0.82 16.78
C GLU A 184 20.07 1.17 15.39
N GLY A 185 19.65 2.30 14.82
CA GLY A 185 20.12 2.77 13.51
C GLY A 185 19.59 1.97 12.34
N TRP A 186 20.44 1.76 11.36
CA TRP A 186 20.17 1.08 10.09
C TRP A 186 20.83 -0.29 10.03
N GLY A 187 20.10 -1.29 9.51
CA GLY A 187 20.61 -2.61 9.20
C GLY A 187 20.39 -2.99 7.73
N LEU A 188 21.12 -3.97 7.24
CA LEU A 188 20.87 -4.54 5.92
C LEU A 188 19.60 -5.40 5.96
N SER A 189 18.73 -5.21 4.99
CA SER A 189 17.52 -6.02 4.86
C SER A 189 17.87 -7.45 4.40
N PRO A 190 17.35 -8.49 5.06
CA PRO A 190 17.50 -9.88 4.59
C PRO A 190 16.73 -10.15 3.29
N ARG A 191 15.90 -9.21 2.83
CA ARG A 191 15.18 -9.29 1.54
C ARG A 191 16.10 -9.08 0.34
N GLY A 192 17.33 -8.56 0.54
CA GLY A 192 18.26 -8.21 -0.53
C GLY A 192 17.97 -6.86 -1.19
N ALA A 193 16.96 -6.11 -0.70
CA ALA A 193 16.60 -4.76 -1.11
C ALA A 193 16.07 -3.98 0.10
N GLY A 194 16.27 -2.66 0.13
CA GLY A 194 15.92 -1.80 1.25
C GLY A 194 16.77 -2.03 2.50
N TYR A 195 16.33 -1.47 3.60
CA TYR A 195 17.03 -1.48 4.88
C TYR A 195 16.11 -1.90 6.03
N LEU A 196 16.70 -2.40 7.11
CA LEU A 196 16.07 -2.43 8.43
C LEU A 196 16.33 -1.09 9.11
N PHE A 197 15.36 -0.55 9.84
CA PHE A 197 15.49 0.73 10.56
C PHE A 197 14.87 0.67 11.95
N GLY A 198 15.56 1.27 12.91
CA GLY A 198 15.19 1.27 14.31
C GLY A 198 14.30 2.44 14.73
N GLY A 199 13.87 2.43 16.00
CA GLY A 199 13.03 3.47 16.58
C GLY A 199 13.71 4.83 16.67
N ASP A 200 15.04 4.88 16.81
CA ASP A 200 15.84 6.10 16.79
C ASP A 200 15.79 6.80 15.42
N VAL A 201 15.82 6.02 14.33
CA VAL A 201 15.66 6.50 12.95
C VAL A 201 14.26 7.08 12.75
N VAL A 202 13.22 6.36 13.20
CA VAL A 202 11.82 6.80 13.14
C VAL A 202 11.64 8.11 13.92
N ALA A 203 12.14 8.18 15.15
CA ALA A 203 12.04 9.37 15.98
C ALA A 203 12.69 10.59 15.32
N LYS A 204 13.89 10.41 14.76
CA LYS A 204 14.60 11.47 14.05
C LYS A 204 13.88 11.95 12.80
N PHE A 205 13.36 11.01 11.97
CA PHE A 205 12.60 11.35 10.77
C PHE A 205 11.31 12.10 11.11
N ASN A 206 10.57 11.63 12.11
CA ASN A 206 9.33 12.25 12.56
C ASN A 206 9.59 13.67 13.11
N GLU A 207 10.64 13.87 13.90
CA GLU A 207 11.00 15.18 14.43
C GLU A 207 11.36 16.18 13.33
N ILE A 208 12.22 15.79 12.36
CA ILE A 208 12.65 16.65 11.25
C ILE A 208 11.47 17.06 10.38
N ASN A 209 10.52 16.15 10.14
CA ASN A 209 9.40 16.36 9.22
C ASN A 209 8.09 16.75 9.91
N HIS A 210 8.09 16.90 11.23
CA HIS A 210 6.90 17.22 12.05
C HIS A 210 5.76 16.18 11.89
N ILE A 211 6.13 14.91 11.66
CA ILE A 211 5.23 13.77 11.53
C ILE A 211 4.98 13.15 12.90
N ASP A 212 3.74 12.78 13.17
CA ASP A 212 3.33 12.11 14.41
C ASP A 212 3.28 10.59 14.24
N LEU A 213 2.95 10.10 13.04
CA LEU A 213 2.78 8.68 12.75
C LEU A 213 3.30 8.31 11.36
N ILE A 214 4.00 7.19 11.25
CA ILE A 214 4.28 6.51 9.97
C ILE A 214 3.31 5.34 9.83
N ALA A 215 2.47 5.32 8.80
CA ALA A 215 1.61 4.20 8.44
C ALA A 215 2.19 3.46 7.24
N ARG A 216 2.48 2.17 7.39
CA ARG A 216 3.10 1.34 6.36
C ARG A 216 2.49 -0.05 6.28
N ALA A 217 2.89 -0.84 5.29
CA ALA A 217 2.38 -2.19 5.00
C ALA A 217 3.54 -3.21 4.86
N HIS A 218 3.61 -4.02 3.82
CA HIS A 218 4.75 -4.82 3.38
C HIS A 218 5.15 -6.01 4.26
N GLN A 219 4.90 -5.99 5.56
CA GLN A 219 5.17 -7.12 6.46
C GLN A 219 3.86 -7.78 6.90
N LEU A 220 3.80 -9.11 6.75
CA LEU A 220 2.66 -9.88 7.27
C LEU A 220 2.59 -9.75 8.79
N VAL A 221 1.43 -9.37 9.28
CA VAL A 221 1.12 -9.32 10.71
C VAL A 221 -0.09 -10.21 10.99
N MET A 222 0.04 -11.13 11.94
CA MET A 222 -0.99 -12.14 12.22
C MET A 222 -2.30 -11.52 12.73
N GLU A 223 -2.20 -10.43 13.50
CA GLU A 223 -3.32 -9.69 14.08
C GLU A 223 -3.89 -8.62 13.14
N GLY A 224 -3.37 -8.49 11.92
CA GLY A 224 -3.77 -7.51 10.91
C GLY A 224 -3.12 -6.13 11.07
N TYR A 225 -2.59 -5.79 12.23
CA TYR A 225 -1.80 -4.57 12.45
C TYR A 225 -0.79 -4.76 13.59
N LYS A 226 0.27 -3.96 13.55
CA LYS A 226 1.29 -3.93 14.60
C LYS A 226 1.80 -2.50 14.77
N THR A 227 1.71 -1.99 16.00
CA THR A 227 2.30 -0.70 16.37
C THR A 227 3.71 -0.89 16.90
N MET A 228 4.60 0.07 16.62
CA MET A 228 6.00 0.03 17.03
C MET A 228 6.49 1.43 17.42
N PHE A 229 7.53 1.44 18.25
CA PHE A 229 8.29 2.62 18.63
C PHE A 229 7.43 3.67 19.34
N PRO A 230 7.16 3.47 20.66
CA PRO A 230 6.39 4.44 21.45
C PRO A 230 6.98 5.84 21.33
N SER A 231 6.14 6.82 21.02
CA SER A 231 6.56 8.22 20.99
C SER A 231 6.66 8.77 22.41
N LYS A 232 7.35 9.91 22.57
CA LYS A 232 7.38 10.65 23.85
C LYS A 232 6.06 11.35 24.15
N GLY A 233 5.11 11.34 23.20
CA GLY A 233 3.81 11.96 23.32
C GLY A 233 2.76 11.00 23.90
N TYR A 234 1.73 11.58 24.49
CA TYR A 234 0.52 10.86 24.91
C TYR A 234 -0.64 11.29 24.00
N LYS A 235 -1.38 10.33 23.49
CA LYS A 235 -2.63 10.57 22.77
C LYS A 235 -3.75 9.81 23.46
N GLY A 236 -4.83 10.50 23.85
CA GLY A 236 -5.90 9.88 24.61
C GLY A 236 -5.49 9.30 25.98
N GLY A 237 -4.36 9.80 26.57
CA GLY A 237 -3.86 9.31 27.87
C GLY A 237 -3.01 8.03 27.79
N GLN A 238 -2.74 7.52 26.59
CA GLN A 238 -1.84 6.40 26.34
C GLN A 238 -0.60 6.86 25.58
N PRO A 239 0.57 6.17 25.72
CA PRO A 239 1.71 6.41 24.86
C PRO A 239 1.28 6.25 23.38
N ALA A 240 1.54 7.26 22.56
CA ALA A 240 1.27 7.17 21.13
C ALA A 240 2.41 6.40 20.44
N ASP A 241 2.10 5.50 19.52
CA ASP A 241 3.09 4.83 18.71
C ASP A 241 3.48 5.70 17.52
N SER A 242 4.77 5.63 17.13
CA SER A 242 5.32 6.44 16.04
C SER A 242 5.23 5.77 14.68
N LEU A 243 4.93 4.46 14.66
CA LEU A 243 4.82 3.67 13.45
C LEU A 243 3.76 2.58 13.60
N VAL A 244 3.00 2.34 12.56
CA VAL A 244 2.05 1.24 12.45
C VAL A 244 2.22 0.50 11.13
N THR A 245 2.29 -0.83 11.21
CA THR A 245 2.16 -1.73 10.06
C THR A 245 0.71 -2.17 9.95
N VAL A 246 0.11 -2.01 8.77
CA VAL A 246 -1.27 -2.43 8.45
C VAL A 246 -1.21 -3.53 7.40
N TRP A 247 -1.93 -4.63 7.64
CA TRP A 247 -2.04 -5.77 6.73
C TRP A 247 -3.50 -6.04 6.40
N SER A 248 -3.89 -6.01 5.12
CA SER A 248 -5.30 -6.06 4.70
C SER A 248 -5.67 -7.29 3.86
N ALA A 249 -4.77 -8.28 3.73
CA ALA A 249 -5.03 -9.57 3.09
C ALA A 249 -5.22 -10.67 4.15
N PRO A 250 -6.46 -11.05 4.53
CA PRO A 250 -6.70 -12.08 5.53
C PRO A 250 -6.37 -13.46 4.98
N ASN A 251 -5.96 -14.39 5.85
CA ASN A 251 -5.50 -15.73 5.46
C ASN A 251 -4.56 -15.67 4.24
N TYR A 252 -3.51 -14.87 4.33
CA TYR A 252 -2.59 -14.55 3.23
C TYR A 252 -2.13 -15.79 2.50
N CYS A 253 -2.06 -15.68 1.17
CA CYS A 253 -1.83 -16.80 0.27
C CYS A 253 -2.81 -17.97 0.53
N TYR A 254 -3.95 -17.69 1.14
CA TYR A 254 -5.00 -18.66 1.50
C TYR A 254 -4.58 -19.74 2.51
N ARG A 255 -3.48 -19.53 3.24
CA ARG A 255 -2.87 -20.54 4.13
C ARG A 255 -2.23 -19.98 5.42
N CYS A 256 -1.98 -18.68 5.51
CA CYS A 256 -1.23 -18.13 6.67
C CYS A 256 -2.07 -18.03 7.94
N GLY A 257 -3.41 -18.04 7.84
CA GLY A 257 -4.31 -18.01 8.99
C GLY A 257 -4.39 -16.66 9.73
N ASN A 258 -3.78 -15.60 9.20
CA ASN A 258 -3.83 -14.25 9.75
C ASN A 258 -5.19 -13.60 9.54
N VAL A 259 -5.53 -12.65 10.39
CA VAL A 259 -6.63 -11.70 10.14
C VAL A 259 -6.10 -10.48 9.38
N ALA A 260 -7.00 -9.65 8.87
CA ALA A 260 -6.67 -8.39 8.23
C ALA A 260 -7.18 -7.22 9.05
N ALA A 261 -6.60 -6.04 8.84
CA ALA A 261 -7.06 -4.82 9.45
C ALA A 261 -7.15 -3.67 8.44
N ILE A 262 -7.97 -2.70 8.78
CA ILE A 262 -8.03 -1.36 8.19
C ILE A 262 -7.71 -0.41 9.34
N LEU A 263 -6.82 0.55 9.12
CA LEU A 263 -6.61 1.67 10.03
C LEU A 263 -7.52 2.83 9.60
N GLU A 264 -8.49 3.17 10.43
CA GLU A 264 -9.31 4.37 10.27
C GLU A 264 -8.69 5.51 11.07
N LEU A 265 -8.47 6.64 10.41
CA LEU A 265 -8.13 7.90 11.07
C LEU A 265 -9.35 8.81 11.02
N ASP A 266 -9.73 9.35 12.18
CA ASP A 266 -10.81 10.31 12.29
C ASP A 266 -10.33 11.76 12.06
N GLU A 267 -11.21 12.74 12.25
CA GLU A 267 -10.91 14.17 12.09
C GLU A 267 -9.84 14.73 13.06
N HIS A 268 -9.57 14.00 14.14
CA HIS A 268 -8.54 14.31 15.12
C HIS A 268 -7.26 13.49 14.92
N LEU A 269 -7.24 12.65 13.87
CA LEU A 269 -6.20 11.66 13.57
C LEU A 269 -6.11 10.57 14.65
N ASP A 270 -7.18 10.32 15.41
CA ASP A 270 -7.23 9.21 16.32
C ASP A 270 -7.35 7.90 15.56
N GLN A 271 -6.60 6.88 16.02
CA GLN A 271 -6.44 5.62 15.32
C GLN A 271 -7.51 4.62 15.78
N HIS A 272 -8.29 4.10 14.84
CA HIS A 272 -9.27 3.03 15.08
C HIS A 272 -8.99 1.86 14.14
N PHE A 273 -8.90 0.64 14.67
CA PHE A 273 -8.63 -0.54 13.84
C PHE A 273 -9.89 -1.35 13.64
N LYS A 274 -10.24 -1.60 12.38
CA LYS A 274 -11.31 -2.51 11.99
C LYS A 274 -10.68 -3.82 11.53
N VAL A 275 -10.89 -4.88 12.28
CA VAL A 275 -10.33 -6.20 11.98
C VAL A 275 -11.33 -7.02 11.16
N SER A 276 -10.86 -7.71 10.13
CA SER A 276 -11.66 -8.57 9.27
C SER A 276 -11.04 -9.95 9.10
N ILE A 277 -11.92 -10.93 8.91
CA ILE A 277 -11.56 -12.32 8.61
C ILE A 277 -11.76 -12.61 7.11
N PRO A 278 -11.24 -13.72 6.57
CA PRO A 278 -11.43 -14.09 5.18
C PRO A 278 -12.90 -14.13 4.78
N SER A 279 -13.19 -13.70 3.55
CA SER A 279 -14.54 -13.77 3.01
C SER A 279 -15.00 -15.22 2.86
N LEU A 280 -16.29 -15.47 3.06
CA LEU A 280 -16.88 -16.81 2.89
C LEU A 280 -16.64 -17.35 1.46
N LYS A 281 -16.61 -16.48 0.44
CA LYS A 281 -16.32 -16.86 -0.94
C LYS A 281 -14.88 -17.38 -1.11
N CYS A 282 -13.90 -16.74 -0.49
CA CYS A 282 -12.52 -17.25 -0.49
C CYS A 282 -12.45 -18.63 0.14
N TYR A 283 -13.12 -18.84 1.26
CA TYR A 283 -13.15 -20.13 1.94
C TYR A 283 -13.78 -21.25 1.10
N LEU A 284 -14.90 -20.99 0.44
CA LEU A 284 -15.60 -21.96 -0.41
C LEU A 284 -14.80 -22.33 -1.67
N LEU A 285 -14.13 -21.35 -2.29
CA LEU A 285 -13.25 -21.59 -3.45
C LEU A 285 -12.06 -22.49 -3.10
N LEU A 286 -11.44 -22.28 -1.94
CA LEU A 286 -10.35 -23.13 -1.46
C LEU A 286 -10.79 -24.57 -1.20
N LYS A 287 -11.98 -24.76 -0.68
CA LYS A 287 -12.54 -26.09 -0.45
C LYS A 287 -12.72 -26.84 -1.77
N HIS A 288 -13.23 -26.19 -2.82
CA HIS A 288 -13.36 -26.78 -4.16
C HIS A 288 -12.02 -27.11 -4.83
N ILE A 289 -10.97 -26.30 -4.59
CA ILE A 289 -9.62 -26.54 -5.16
C ILE A 289 -8.93 -27.71 -4.44
N ASN A 290 -9.17 -27.91 -3.15
CA ASN A 290 -8.59 -29.01 -2.39
C ASN A 290 -9.33 -30.35 -2.56
N ASP A 291 -10.59 -30.32 -3.01
CA ASP A 291 -11.43 -31.50 -3.25
C ASP A 291 -11.35 -31.98 -4.73
N SER A 292 -10.60 -31.28 -5.60
CA SER A 292 -10.34 -31.62 -7.02
C SER A 292 -8.89 -32.05 -7.25
#